data_1e37b3bf2bc35d457b210636f1a6abe5
#
_entry.id   1e37b3bf2bc35d457b210636f1a6abe5
#
_cell.length_a   1.000
_cell.length_b   1.000
_cell.length_c   1.000
_cell.angle_alpha   90.00
_cell.angle_beta   90.00
_cell.angle_gamma   90.00
#
_symmetry.space_group_name_H-M   'P 1'
#
loop_
_entity.id
_entity.type
_entity.pdbx_description
1 polymer ?
#
loop_
_entity_poly.entity_id
_entity_poly.type
_entity_poly.pdbx_seq_one_letter_code
_entity_poly.pdbx_strand_id
1 'polypeptide(L)'
;LAACEKIFDNIRSKKMYITGGIGATVDGEAFSFNYDLPNDLAYSETCASIGLVFFAMRMSAINPDSKYADVAERALYNTILSGMSEDAKRFFYVNPLEVLPEASHKDSRKAHVKPVRQKWFGCACCPPNLARLISSLGEYCFSESGDTFYIHQYVGANIDAQNADVCVKSSYLTDGGVKIKINPKKSMCLALRIPSWCKNYKISAPYEIKKGYAYIDVNGETKVNASFELKPRFVAYKQCRHK
;
A
#
# COMPACT_ATOMS: atom_id res chain seq x y z
N LEU A 1 -1.25 -5.36 21.42
CA LEU A 1 -0.40 -4.73 20.41
C LEU A 1 0.70 -5.67 19.92
N ALA A 2 1.54 -6.25 20.79
CA ALA A 2 2.65 -7.13 20.41
C ALA A 2 2.24 -8.33 19.52
N ALA A 3 1.07 -8.93 19.75
CA ALA A 3 0.54 -9.98 18.87
C ALA A 3 0.24 -9.45 17.46
N CYS A 4 -0.37 -8.26 17.36
CA CYS A 4 -0.65 -7.63 16.07
C CYS A 4 0.64 -7.32 15.31
N GLU A 5 1.68 -6.82 15.99
CA GLU A 5 3.00 -6.57 15.38
C GLU A 5 3.62 -7.85 14.84
N LYS A 6 3.60 -8.93 15.61
CA LYS A 6 4.11 -10.24 15.17
C LYS A 6 3.34 -10.77 13.96
N ILE A 7 2.01 -10.66 13.97
CA ILE A 7 1.16 -11.08 12.85
C ILE A 7 1.48 -10.23 11.61
N PHE A 8 1.53 -8.90 11.75
CA PHE A 8 1.85 -8.00 10.65
C PHE A 8 3.22 -8.30 10.03
N ASP A 9 4.26 -8.45 10.87
CA ASP A 9 5.61 -8.76 10.40
C ASP A 9 5.70 -10.15 9.75
N ASN A 10 4.93 -11.14 10.23
CA ASN A 10 4.82 -12.44 9.57
C ASN A 10 4.17 -12.32 8.19
N ILE A 11 3.04 -11.61 8.08
CA ILE A 11 2.36 -11.36 6.80
C ILE A 11 3.31 -10.68 5.83
N ARG A 12 3.86 -9.53 6.21
CA ARG A 12 4.73 -8.70 5.37
C ARG A 12 5.96 -9.44 4.85
N SER A 13 6.57 -10.28 5.68
CA SER A 13 7.85 -10.92 5.36
C SER A 13 7.73 -12.32 4.76
N LYS A 14 6.60 -13.02 4.91
CA LYS A 14 6.49 -14.43 4.60
C LYS A 14 5.22 -14.86 3.86
N LYS A 15 4.18 -14.02 3.84
CA LYS A 15 2.85 -14.39 3.32
C LYS A 15 2.26 -13.39 2.34
N MET A 16 2.98 -12.32 2.04
CA MET A 16 2.56 -11.29 1.10
C MET A 16 3.25 -11.49 -0.26
N TYR A 17 2.46 -11.48 -1.32
CA TYR A 17 2.95 -11.48 -2.69
C TYR A 17 3.69 -10.19 -3.03
N ILE A 18 4.50 -10.20 -4.08
CA ILE A 18 5.24 -9.02 -4.55
C ILE A 18 4.31 -7.86 -4.93
N THR A 19 3.10 -8.16 -5.33
CA THR A 19 2.03 -7.19 -5.64
C THR A 19 1.36 -6.59 -4.41
N GLY A 20 1.66 -7.08 -3.20
CA GLY A 20 0.96 -6.68 -1.99
C GLY A 20 -0.31 -7.48 -1.70
N GLY A 21 -0.65 -8.44 -2.56
CA GLY A 21 -1.74 -9.38 -2.33
C GLY A 21 -1.42 -10.35 -1.20
N ILE A 22 -2.45 -10.86 -0.54
CA ILE A 22 -2.37 -11.86 0.53
C ILE A 22 -3.45 -12.92 0.36
N GLY A 23 -3.20 -14.13 0.89
CA GLY A 23 -4.07 -15.30 0.74
C GLY A 23 -3.57 -16.23 -0.35
N ALA A 24 -3.05 -17.41 0.05
CA ALA A 24 -2.42 -18.35 -0.86
C ALA A 24 -3.39 -19.41 -1.40
N THR A 25 -4.48 -19.68 -0.69
CA THR A 25 -5.41 -20.77 -1.02
C THR A 25 -6.86 -20.30 -1.10
N VAL A 26 -7.60 -20.90 -2.04
CA VAL A 26 -9.07 -20.74 -2.16
C VAL A 26 -9.79 -21.46 -1.02
N ASP A 27 -9.20 -22.54 -0.50
CA ASP A 27 -9.79 -23.31 0.60
C ASP A 27 -9.76 -22.48 1.89
N GLY A 28 -10.94 -22.05 2.33
CA GLY A 28 -11.10 -21.18 3.48
C GLY A 28 -10.66 -19.73 3.27
N GLU A 29 -10.34 -19.31 2.04
CA GLU A 29 -9.86 -17.95 1.71
C GLU A 29 -8.70 -17.53 2.63
N ALA A 30 -7.69 -18.39 2.75
CA ALA A 30 -6.77 -18.37 3.88
C ALA A 30 -5.31 -18.19 3.49
N PHE A 31 -4.51 -17.90 4.51
CA PHE A 31 -3.08 -18.07 4.45
C PHE A 31 -2.73 -19.56 4.51
N SER A 32 -1.69 -19.96 3.78
CA SER A 32 -1.01 -21.24 3.94
C SER A 32 0.20 -21.08 4.89
N PHE A 33 1.12 -22.05 4.89
CA PHE A 33 2.35 -21.94 5.66
C PHE A 33 3.29 -20.83 5.14
N ASN A 34 4.37 -20.53 5.86
CA ASN A 34 5.28 -19.44 5.50
C ASN A 34 5.97 -19.73 4.16
N TYR A 35 5.99 -18.72 3.27
CA TYR A 35 6.59 -18.76 1.93
C TYR A 35 5.87 -19.66 0.92
N ASP A 36 4.71 -20.19 1.26
CA ASP A 36 3.84 -20.85 0.30
C ASP A 36 3.03 -19.76 -0.46
N LEU A 37 3.57 -19.38 -1.60
CA LEU A 37 3.04 -18.29 -2.44
C LEU A 37 2.99 -18.76 -3.90
N PRO A 38 2.09 -19.71 -4.24
CA PRO A 38 1.93 -20.19 -5.60
C PRO A 38 1.49 -19.04 -6.53
N ASN A 39 2.00 -19.03 -7.77
CA ASN A 39 1.70 -17.95 -8.72
C ASN A 39 0.29 -18.06 -9.30
N ASP A 40 -0.11 -19.25 -9.66
CA ASP A 40 -1.30 -19.56 -10.45
C ASP A 40 -2.51 -20.05 -9.64
N LEU A 41 -2.26 -20.45 -8.39
CA LEU A 41 -3.29 -20.90 -7.43
C LEU A 41 -3.62 -19.85 -6.38
N ALA A 42 -2.86 -18.75 -6.37
CA ALA A 42 -3.04 -17.69 -5.40
C ALA A 42 -4.49 -17.20 -5.37
N TYR A 43 -5.07 -17.16 -4.17
CA TYR A 43 -6.38 -16.52 -4.01
C TYR A 43 -6.23 -14.99 -4.09
N SER A 44 -5.33 -14.43 -3.29
CA SER A 44 -4.98 -13.00 -3.35
C SER A 44 -6.19 -12.10 -3.57
N GLU A 45 -7.20 -12.24 -2.69
CA GLU A 45 -8.47 -11.54 -2.81
C GLU A 45 -8.30 -10.04 -2.72
N THR A 46 -9.03 -9.29 -3.54
CA THR A 46 -9.06 -7.82 -3.50
C THR A 46 -9.47 -7.32 -2.11
N CYS A 47 -10.48 -7.93 -1.47
CA CYS A 47 -10.89 -7.56 -0.10
C CYS A 47 -9.83 -7.84 0.95
N ALA A 48 -9.07 -8.92 0.83
CA ALA A 48 -7.99 -9.24 1.75
C ALA A 48 -6.87 -8.18 1.66
N SER A 49 -6.54 -7.75 0.45
CA SER A 49 -5.56 -6.68 0.22
C SER A 49 -6.03 -5.33 0.79
N ILE A 50 -7.33 -5.00 0.67
CA ILE A 50 -7.94 -3.84 1.32
C ILE A 50 -7.87 -3.97 2.85
N GLY A 51 -8.19 -5.14 3.39
CA GLY A 51 -8.05 -5.44 4.81
C GLY A 51 -6.62 -5.25 5.32
N LEU A 52 -5.63 -5.61 4.49
CA LEU A 52 -4.21 -5.39 4.80
C LEU A 52 -3.87 -3.90 4.89
N VAL A 53 -4.40 -3.06 3.99
CA VAL A 53 -4.24 -1.59 4.07
C VAL A 53 -4.83 -1.06 5.37
N PHE A 54 -6.05 -1.47 5.72
CA PHE A 54 -6.69 -1.04 6.97
C PHE A 54 -5.90 -1.49 8.20
N PHE A 55 -5.38 -2.70 8.21
CA PHE A 55 -4.55 -3.20 9.30
C PHE A 55 -3.24 -2.40 9.40
N ALA A 56 -2.54 -2.22 8.28
CA ALA A 56 -1.29 -1.46 8.24
C ALA A 56 -1.46 -0.04 8.79
N MET A 57 -2.48 0.68 8.35
CA MET A 57 -2.69 2.07 8.74
C MET A 57 -3.16 2.21 10.19
N ARG A 58 -3.93 1.24 10.73
CA ARG A 58 -4.23 1.19 12.18
C ARG A 58 -2.99 0.94 13.03
N MET A 59 -2.08 0.10 12.57
CA MET A 59 -0.79 -0.10 13.25
C MET A 59 0.07 1.17 13.20
N SER A 60 0.07 1.86 12.05
CA SER A 60 0.77 3.15 11.87
C SER A 60 0.23 4.23 12.82
N ALA A 61 -1.09 4.29 13.03
CA ALA A 61 -1.72 5.24 13.94
C ALA A 61 -1.30 5.05 15.40
N ILE A 62 -0.98 3.81 15.80
CA ILE A 62 -0.51 3.51 17.16
C ILE A 62 1.00 3.80 17.31
N ASN A 63 1.78 3.43 16.30
CA ASN A 63 3.24 3.57 16.32
C ASN A 63 3.74 3.81 14.88
N PRO A 64 3.88 5.09 14.47
CA PRO A 64 4.29 5.43 13.11
C PRO A 64 5.63 4.79 12.73
N ASP A 65 5.60 3.96 11.69
CA ASP A 65 6.76 3.30 11.08
C ASP A 65 6.46 3.13 9.59
N SER A 66 7.40 3.51 8.73
CA SER A 66 7.23 3.49 7.27
C SER A 66 6.89 2.10 6.72
N LYS A 67 7.24 1.03 7.43
CA LYS A 67 6.91 -0.36 7.04
C LYS A 67 5.41 -0.57 6.82
N TYR A 68 4.56 0.11 7.59
CA TYR A 68 3.10 0.04 7.44
C TYR A 68 2.64 0.74 6.17
N ALA A 69 3.11 1.96 5.96
CA ALA A 69 2.78 2.72 4.76
C ALA A 69 3.36 2.11 3.47
N ASP A 70 4.52 1.44 3.53
CA ASP A 70 5.09 0.70 2.41
C ASP A 70 4.23 -0.50 2.00
N VAL A 71 3.68 -1.24 2.96
CA VAL A 71 2.76 -2.34 2.70
C VAL A 71 1.45 -1.81 2.12
N ALA A 72 0.91 -0.75 2.70
CA ALA A 72 -0.30 -0.10 2.21
C ALA A 72 -0.14 0.40 0.77
N GLU A 73 0.98 1.07 0.43
CA GLU A 73 1.29 1.53 -0.92
C GLU A 73 1.31 0.37 -1.92
N ARG A 74 2.03 -0.69 -1.58
CA ARG A 74 2.18 -1.85 -2.46
C ARG A 74 0.84 -2.53 -2.73
N ALA A 75 0.03 -2.75 -1.70
CA ALA A 75 -1.29 -3.34 -1.86
C ALA A 75 -2.22 -2.43 -2.66
N LEU A 76 -2.23 -1.13 -2.36
CA LEU A 76 -3.08 -0.15 -3.01
C LEU A 76 -2.82 -0.06 -4.52
N TYR A 77 -1.58 0.19 -4.92
CA TYR A 77 -1.27 0.46 -6.33
C TYR A 77 -1.24 -0.80 -7.20
N ASN A 78 -0.87 -1.95 -6.65
CA ASN A 78 -0.69 -3.14 -7.47
C ASN A 78 -1.87 -4.13 -7.40
N THR A 79 -2.32 -4.55 -6.21
CA THR A 79 -3.40 -5.55 -6.13
C THR A 79 -4.77 -4.89 -6.17
N ILE A 80 -4.98 -3.81 -5.41
CA ILE A 80 -6.31 -3.22 -5.23
C ILE A 80 -6.74 -2.43 -6.46
N LEU A 81 -5.96 -1.42 -6.86
CA LEU A 81 -6.31 -0.60 -8.02
C LEU A 81 -6.19 -1.38 -9.33
N SER A 82 -5.20 -2.27 -9.47
CA SER A 82 -5.10 -3.13 -10.65
C SER A 82 -6.22 -4.17 -10.73
N GLY A 83 -6.86 -4.49 -9.62
CA GLY A 83 -8.05 -5.34 -9.60
C GLY A 83 -9.25 -4.73 -10.33
N MET A 84 -9.33 -3.40 -10.41
CA MET A 84 -10.42 -2.67 -11.04
C MET A 84 -10.09 -2.33 -12.51
N SER A 85 -11.08 -2.35 -13.41
CA SER A 85 -10.91 -1.84 -14.76
C SER A 85 -10.84 -0.31 -14.76
N GLU A 86 -10.22 0.26 -15.79
CA GLU A 86 -10.04 1.71 -15.94
C GLU A 86 -11.37 2.48 -15.90
N ASP A 87 -12.42 1.90 -16.50
CA ASP A 87 -13.78 2.45 -16.48
C ASP A 87 -14.56 2.16 -15.19
N ALA A 88 -13.93 1.50 -14.19
CA ALA A 88 -14.50 1.10 -12.91
C ALA A 88 -15.75 0.19 -12.99
N LYS A 89 -16.02 -0.44 -14.16
CA LYS A 89 -17.21 -1.26 -14.38
C LYS A 89 -16.99 -2.76 -14.23
N ARG A 90 -15.73 -3.17 -14.07
CA ARG A 90 -15.34 -4.58 -13.94
C ARG A 90 -14.22 -4.71 -12.93
N PHE A 91 -14.09 -5.88 -12.33
CA PHE A 91 -13.07 -6.14 -11.33
C PHE A 91 -12.61 -7.59 -11.32
N PHE A 92 -11.44 -7.83 -10.72
CA PHE A 92 -10.99 -9.14 -10.31
C PHE A 92 -11.36 -9.37 -8.85
N TYR A 93 -11.90 -10.53 -8.56
CA TYR A 93 -12.11 -10.99 -7.19
C TYR A 93 -10.79 -11.47 -6.60
N VAL A 94 -10.07 -12.32 -7.34
CA VAL A 94 -8.74 -12.85 -7.00
C VAL A 94 -7.68 -12.32 -7.97
N ASN A 95 -6.45 -12.13 -7.50
CA ASN A 95 -5.36 -11.51 -8.23
C ASN A 95 -4.10 -12.38 -8.19
N PRO A 96 -4.08 -13.56 -8.83
CA PRO A 96 -2.87 -14.38 -8.92
C PRO A 96 -1.79 -13.69 -9.76
N LEU A 97 -0.54 -14.11 -9.59
CA LEU A 97 0.59 -13.58 -10.37
C LEU A 97 0.64 -14.18 -11.79
N GLU A 98 0.06 -15.36 -11.97
CA GLU A 98 0.03 -16.06 -13.24
C GLU A 98 -1.39 -16.51 -13.56
N VAL A 99 -1.83 -16.26 -14.78
CA VAL A 99 -3.13 -16.68 -15.27
C VAL A 99 -2.94 -17.50 -16.53
N LEU A 100 -3.37 -18.76 -16.47
CA LEU A 100 -3.43 -19.68 -17.60
C LEU A 100 -4.91 -19.86 -17.98
N PRO A 101 -5.42 -19.16 -19.03
CA PRO A 101 -6.84 -19.14 -19.35
C PRO A 101 -7.44 -20.53 -19.56
N GLU A 102 -6.72 -21.39 -20.26
CA GLU A 102 -7.17 -22.76 -20.52
C GLU A 102 -7.28 -23.59 -19.23
N ALA A 103 -6.31 -23.44 -18.32
CA ALA A 103 -6.32 -24.12 -17.02
C ALA A 103 -7.47 -23.65 -16.13
N SER A 104 -7.85 -22.37 -16.18
CA SER A 104 -9.00 -21.83 -15.43
C SER A 104 -10.32 -22.50 -15.80
N HIS A 105 -10.43 -23.03 -17.03
CA HIS A 105 -11.62 -23.75 -17.49
C HIS A 105 -11.56 -25.26 -17.22
N LYS A 106 -10.37 -25.86 -17.23
CA LYS A 106 -10.19 -27.32 -17.19
C LYS A 106 -9.80 -27.86 -15.82
N ASP A 107 -9.10 -27.05 -15.00
CA ASP A 107 -8.62 -27.45 -13.67
C ASP A 107 -9.52 -26.82 -12.59
N SER A 108 -10.26 -27.65 -11.87
CA SER A 108 -11.16 -27.21 -10.79
C SER A 108 -10.45 -26.41 -9.69
N ARG A 109 -9.17 -26.69 -9.44
CA ARG A 109 -8.37 -25.94 -8.46
C ARG A 109 -8.12 -24.49 -8.87
N LYS A 110 -8.27 -24.17 -10.16
CA LYS A 110 -8.06 -22.85 -10.75
C LYS A 110 -9.35 -22.18 -11.21
N ALA A 111 -10.50 -22.78 -10.96
CA ALA A 111 -11.80 -22.28 -11.41
C ALA A 111 -12.16 -20.90 -10.84
N HIS A 112 -11.59 -20.53 -9.69
CA HIS A 112 -11.73 -19.22 -9.06
C HIS A 112 -10.97 -18.12 -9.83
N VAL A 113 -9.94 -18.45 -10.61
CA VAL A 113 -9.16 -17.50 -11.41
C VAL A 113 -9.92 -17.15 -12.68
N LYS A 114 -10.07 -15.86 -12.97
CA LYS A 114 -10.68 -15.36 -14.20
C LYS A 114 -9.64 -14.63 -15.04
N PRO A 115 -9.47 -14.96 -16.32
CA PRO A 115 -8.48 -14.32 -17.18
C PRO A 115 -8.82 -12.87 -17.56
N VAL A 116 -10.09 -12.46 -17.39
CA VAL A 116 -10.57 -11.10 -17.62
C VAL A 116 -11.42 -10.62 -16.44
N ARG A 117 -11.36 -9.33 -16.15
CA ARG A 117 -12.21 -8.70 -15.12
C ARG A 117 -13.67 -8.90 -15.43
N GLN A 118 -14.45 -9.29 -14.44
CA GLN A 118 -15.87 -9.57 -14.57
C GLN A 118 -16.71 -8.36 -14.13
N LYS A 119 -17.91 -8.21 -14.69
CA LYS A 119 -18.88 -7.21 -14.21
C LYS A 119 -19.43 -7.59 -12.82
N TRP A 120 -19.52 -8.89 -12.56
CA TRP A 120 -20.07 -9.44 -11.33
C TRP A 120 -19.47 -10.81 -11.01
N PHE A 121 -19.53 -11.15 -9.73
CA PHE A 121 -19.24 -12.48 -9.19
C PHE A 121 -20.42 -12.94 -8.34
N GLY A 122 -20.48 -14.20 -7.95
CA GLY A 122 -21.51 -14.74 -7.06
C GLY A 122 -21.53 -14.11 -5.66
N CYS A 123 -20.41 -13.50 -5.26
CA CYS A 123 -20.29 -12.68 -4.06
C CYS A 123 -19.88 -11.25 -4.44
N ALA A 124 -20.50 -10.26 -3.83
CA ALA A 124 -20.32 -8.83 -4.12
C ALA A 124 -19.52 -8.08 -3.05
N CYS A 125 -18.53 -8.71 -2.40
CA CYS A 125 -17.77 -8.08 -1.32
C CYS A 125 -16.76 -7.03 -1.85
N CYS A 126 -16.12 -7.25 -2.99
CA CYS A 126 -15.05 -6.39 -3.50
C CYS A 126 -15.50 -4.98 -3.89
N PRO A 127 -16.59 -4.76 -4.66
CA PRO A 127 -16.99 -3.40 -5.05
C PRO A 127 -17.29 -2.47 -3.87
N PRO A 128 -18.08 -2.85 -2.84
CA PRO A 128 -18.32 -1.97 -1.70
C PRO A 128 -17.05 -1.76 -0.85
N ASN A 129 -16.16 -2.75 -0.76
CA ASN A 129 -14.88 -2.58 -0.09
C ASN A 129 -13.96 -1.60 -0.83
N LEU A 130 -13.90 -1.67 -2.15
CA LEU A 130 -13.19 -0.69 -2.98
C LEU A 130 -13.76 0.72 -2.78
N ALA A 131 -15.08 0.86 -2.87
CA ALA A 131 -15.75 2.14 -2.65
C ALA A 131 -15.42 2.71 -1.25
N ARG A 132 -15.46 1.87 -0.22
CA ARG A 132 -15.10 2.26 1.15
C ARG A 132 -13.66 2.74 1.25
N LEU A 133 -12.70 2.01 0.66
CA LEU A 133 -11.28 2.41 0.69
C LEU A 133 -11.07 3.72 -0.07
N ILE A 134 -11.60 3.84 -1.28
CA ILE A 134 -11.38 5.02 -2.13
C ILE A 134 -12.01 6.27 -1.50
N SER A 135 -13.21 6.16 -0.93
CA SER A 135 -13.89 7.29 -0.30
C SER A 135 -13.20 7.77 0.99
N SER A 136 -12.41 6.91 1.65
CA SER A 136 -11.64 7.25 2.84
C SER A 136 -10.12 7.32 2.60
N LEU A 137 -9.69 7.36 1.33
CA LEU A 137 -8.27 7.28 0.97
C LEU A 137 -7.42 8.37 1.63
N GLY A 138 -7.97 9.56 1.81
CA GLY A 138 -7.28 10.67 2.48
C GLY A 138 -6.79 10.32 3.88
N GLU A 139 -7.58 9.57 4.65
CA GLU A 139 -7.23 9.12 6.01
C GLU A 139 -6.05 8.13 6.04
N TYR A 140 -5.75 7.48 4.91
CA TYR A 140 -4.63 6.56 4.76
C TYR A 140 -3.41 7.18 4.10
N CYS A 141 -3.59 8.33 3.45
CA CYS A 141 -2.50 9.07 2.83
C CYS A 141 -1.84 10.06 3.79
N PHE A 142 -2.62 10.65 4.67
CA PHE A 142 -2.19 11.71 5.57
C PHE A 142 -2.70 11.46 6.99
N SER A 143 -1.94 11.88 7.99
CA SER A 143 -2.40 11.88 9.38
C SER A 143 -1.71 12.97 10.19
N GLU A 144 -2.31 13.30 11.32
CA GLU A 144 -1.77 14.23 12.28
C GLU A 144 -1.71 13.57 13.65
N SER A 145 -0.59 13.69 14.35
CA SER A 145 -0.41 13.16 15.71
C SER A 145 0.45 14.10 16.54
N GLY A 146 -0.14 14.69 17.57
CA GLY A 146 0.50 15.74 18.35
C GLY A 146 0.86 16.94 17.47
N ASP A 147 2.12 17.31 17.44
CA ASP A 147 2.64 18.39 16.63
C ASP A 147 3.33 17.88 15.33
N THR A 148 2.96 16.71 14.86
CA THR A 148 3.54 16.13 13.65
C THR A 148 2.47 15.84 12.61
N PHE A 149 2.66 16.35 11.39
CA PHE A 149 1.88 16.00 10.21
C PHE A 149 2.64 14.96 9.38
N TYR A 150 2.01 13.81 9.12
CA TYR A 150 2.60 12.71 8.38
C TYR A 150 2.07 12.64 6.95
N ILE A 151 2.97 12.48 5.99
CA ILE A 151 2.65 12.10 4.61
C ILE A 151 3.06 10.63 4.43
N HIS A 152 2.06 9.75 4.42
CA HIS A 152 2.23 8.30 4.27
C HIS A 152 2.27 7.90 2.80
N GLN A 153 1.42 8.53 1.97
CA GLN A 153 1.32 8.29 0.54
C GLN A 153 1.41 9.61 -0.22
N TYR A 154 2.13 9.62 -1.32
CA TYR A 154 2.38 10.82 -2.11
C TYR A 154 1.30 11.06 -3.16
N VAL A 155 0.07 11.26 -2.71
CA VAL A 155 -1.09 11.63 -3.54
C VAL A 155 -1.21 13.16 -3.57
N GLY A 156 -1.53 13.72 -4.74
CA GLY A 156 -1.78 15.16 -4.86
C GLY A 156 -3.07 15.54 -4.11
N ALA A 157 -2.98 16.50 -3.18
CA ALA A 157 -4.12 16.94 -2.37
C ALA A 157 -3.91 18.33 -1.78
N ASN A 158 -5.04 18.97 -1.45
CA ASN A 158 -5.09 20.10 -0.52
C ASN A 158 -5.77 19.63 0.76
N ILE A 159 -5.10 19.82 1.89
CA ILE A 159 -5.51 19.29 3.19
C ILE A 159 -5.64 20.49 4.16
N ASP A 160 -6.82 20.69 4.71
CA ASP A 160 -7.06 21.54 5.88
C ASP A 160 -6.97 20.66 7.12
N ALA A 161 -5.79 20.62 7.71
CA ALA A 161 -5.52 19.83 8.91
C ALA A 161 -5.72 20.70 10.17
N GLN A 162 -5.78 20.06 11.33
CA GLN A 162 -6.01 20.75 12.59
C GLN A 162 -4.94 21.84 12.85
N ASN A 163 -3.66 21.52 12.58
CA ASN A 163 -2.54 22.38 12.91
C ASN A 163 -1.85 23.00 11.69
N ALA A 164 -2.28 22.68 10.46
CA ALA A 164 -1.67 23.22 9.24
C ALA A 164 -2.58 23.13 8.03
N ASP A 165 -2.39 24.03 7.06
CA ASP A 165 -2.86 23.86 5.70
C ASP A 165 -1.75 23.28 4.85
N VAL A 166 -2.00 22.16 4.19
CA VAL A 166 -0.99 21.43 3.42
C VAL A 166 -1.44 21.23 1.99
N CYS A 167 -0.58 21.64 1.04
CA CYS A 167 -0.78 21.36 -0.38
C CYS A 167 0.31 20.43 -0.88
N VAL A 168 -0.08 19.29 -1.41
CA VAL A 168 0.82 18.30 -2.03
C VAL A 168 0.57 18.29 -3.53
N LYS A 169 1.60 18.58 -4.32
CA LYS A 169 1.61 18.38 -5.77
C LYS A 169 2.53 17.20 -6.07
N SER A 170 2.00 16.19 -6.72
CA SER A 170 2.70 14.92 -6.87
C SER A 170 2.78 14.50 -8.33
N SER A 171 3.99 14.19 -8.77
CA SER A 171 4.32 13.40 -9.95
C SER A 171 5.03 12.08 -9.54
N TYR A 172 4.77 11.64 -8.32
CA TYR A 172 5.44 10.53 -7.65
C TYR A 172 5.44 9.24 -8.47
N LEU A 173 4.32 8.92 -9.13
CA LEU A 173 4.19 7.69 -9.93
C LEU A 173 4.85 7.79 -11.31
N THR A 174 5.22 8.97 -11.77
CA THR A 174 5.79 9.18 -13.11
C THR A 174 7.28 9.49 -13.11
N ASP A 175 7.71 10.40 -12.24
CA ASP A 175 9.13 10.82 -12.13
C ASP A 175 9.68 10.81 -10.70
N GLY A 176 8.84 10.38 -9.73
CA GLY A 176 9.22 10.36 -8.31
C GLY A 176 9.18 11.73 -7.62
N GLY A 177 8.69 12.77 -8.28
CA GLY A 177 8.69 14.14 -7.79
C GLY A 177 7.51 14.45 -6.87
N VAL A 178 7.77 15.18 -5.79
CA VAL A 178 6.73 15.67 -4.86
C VAL A 178 7.09 17.08 -4.40
N LYS A 179 6.11 17.99 -4.49
CA LYS A 179 6.24 19.36 -3.99
C LYS A 179 5.19 19.59 -2.90
N ILE A 180 5.65 19.96 -1.73
CA ILE A 180 4.81 20.15 -0.55
C ILE A 180 4.92 21.61 -0.13
N LYS A 181 3.77 22.23 0.07
CA LYS A 181 3.67 23.52 0.75
C LYS A 181 2.88 23.31 2.02
N ILE A 182 3.46 23.66 3.17
CA ILE A 182 2.81 23.59 4.47
C ILE A 182 2.80 24.97 5.12
N ASN A 183 1.63 25.37 5.59
CA ASN A 183 1.42 26.59 6.35
C ASN A 183 0.94 26.22 7.75
N PRO A 184 1.84 26.13 8.74
CA PRO A 184 1.50 25.69 10.08
C PRO A 184 0.80 26.81 10.86
N LYS A 185 -0.18 26.46 11.69
CA LYS A 185 -0.86 27.35 12.65
C LYS A 185 -0.04 27.55 13.93
N LYS A 186 0.96 26.69 14.16
CA LYS A 186 1.96 26.73 15.24
C LYS A 186 3.23 25.97 14.80
N SER A 187 4.33 26.11 15.51
CA SER A 187 5.52 25.28 15.28
C SER A 187 5.18 23.81 15.34
N MET A 188 5.58 23.07 14.31
CA MET A 188 5.27 21.65 14.18
C MET A 188 6.34 20.91 13.39
N CYS A 189 6.16 19.61 13.21
CA CYS A 189 7.02 18.76 12.41
C CYS A 189 6.27 18.21 11.20
N LEU A 190 6.92 18.17 10.05
CA LEU A 190 6.45 17.48 8.84
C LEU A 190 7.24 16.17 8.70
N ALA A 191 6.56 15.04 8.73
CA ALA A 191 7.16 13.73 8.57
C ALA A 191 6.86 13.14 7.19
N LEU A 192 7.87 13.02 6.33
CA LEU A 192 7.80 12.47 4.99
C LEU A 192 8.25 11.02 4.98
N ARG A 193 7.41 10.11 4.52
CA ARG A 193 7.82 8.71 4.35
C ARG A 193 8.93 8.57 3.32
N ILE A 194 9.98 7.84 3.68
CA ILE A 194 10.99 7.39 2.72
C ILE A 194 10.61 5.99 2.27
N PRO A 195 10.19 5.79 1.00
CA PRO A 195 9.79 4.47 0.52
C PRO A 195 10.93 3.48 0.61
N SER A 196 10.71 2.31 1.20
CA SER A 196 11.78 1.31 1.41
C SER A 196 12.36 0.74 0.11
N TRP A 197 11.65 0.86 -0.99
CA TRP A 197 12.13 0.49 -2.32
C TRP A 197 13.08 1.51 -2.93
N CYS A 198 13.02 2.78 -2.50
CA CYS A 198 13.84 3.87 -3.02
C CYS A 198 15.21 3.90 -2.31
N LYS A 199 16.29 3.77 -3.08
CA LYS A 199 17.66 3.83 -2.55
C LYS A 199 18.23 5.25 -2.58
N ASN A 200 17.88 6.01 -3.62
CA ASN A 200 18.37 7.35 -3.83
C ASN A 200 17.20 8.33 -3.81
N TYR A 201 17.21 9.24 -2.87
CA TYR A 201 16.20 10.28 -2.73
C TYR A 201 16.85 11.60 -2.34
N LYS A 202 16.15 12.69 -2.62
CA LYS A 202 16.55 14.04 -2.22
C LYS A 202 15.38 14.74 -1.56
N ILE A 203 15.64 15.47 -0.49
CA ILE A 203 14.69 16.34 0.22
C ILE A 203 15.34 17.70 0.37
N SER A 204 14.65 18.77 0.01
CA SER A 204 15.21 20.13 -0.07
C SER A 204 15.34 20.86 1.28
N ALA A 205 14.90 20.25 2.38
CA ALA A 205 14.99 20.80 3.72
C ALA A 205 15.89 19.93 4.60
N PRO A 206 16.49 20.45 5.67
CA PRO A 206 17.13 19.66 6.70
C PRO A 206 16.15 18.70 7.35
N TYR A 207 16.57 17.49 7.67
CA TYR A 207 15.71 16.46 8.28
C TYR A 207 16.48 15.47 9.12
N GLU A 208 15.77 14.83 10.05
CA GLU A 208 16.23 13.66 10.78
C GLU A 208 15.45 12.42 10.33
N ILE A 209 16.11 11.25 10.29
CA ILE A 209 15.44 10.00 9.94
C ILE A 209 15.09 9.22 11.19
N LYS A 210 13.79 8.90 11.32
CA LYS A 210 13.31 8.02 12.39
C LYS A 210 12.25 7.07 11.83
N LYS A 211 12.42 5.76 12.01
CA LYS A 211 11.48 4.72 11.56
C LYS A 211 11.03 4.88 10.10
N GLY A 212 11.99 5.27 9.22
CA GLY A 212 11.75 5.43 7.79
C GLY A 212 10.98 6.68 7.38
N TYR A 213 10.82 7.65 8.29
CA TYR A 213 10.32 8.99 7.98
C TYR A 213 11.44 10.02 8.11
N ALA A 214 11.47 11.00 7.21
CA ALA A 214 12.25 12.21 7.31
C ALA A 214 11.43 13.28 8.06
N TYR A 215 11.88 13.66 9.23
CA TYR A 215 11.25 14.65 10.09
C TYR A 215 11.87 16.03 9.85
N ILE A 216 11.05 17.00 9.51
CA ILE A 216 11.43 18.36 9.12
C ILE A 216 10.73 19.35 10.06
N ASP A 217 11.48 20.19 10.75
CA ASP A 217 10.91 21.24 11.60
C ASP A 217 10.30 22.35 10.75
N VAL A 218 9.08 22.76 11.09
CA VAL A 218 8.30 23.76 10.37
C VAL A 218 7.83 24.84 11.35
N ASN A 219 8.37 26.04 11.20
CA ASN A 219 8.07 27.17 12.10
C ASN A 219 7.28 28.32 11.40
N GLY A 220 6.95 28.15 10.13
CA GLY A 220 6.22 29.10 9.28
C GLY A 220 5.96 28.50 7.91
N GLU A 221 5.39 29.28 6.99
CA GLU A 221 5.15 28.78 5.64
C GLU A 221 6.43 28.17 5.03
N THR A 222 6.38 26.89 4.74
CA THR A 222 7.56 26.11 4.28
C THR A 222 7.23 25.39 2.98
N LYS A 223 8.20 25.36 2.08
CA LYS A 223 8.12 24.59 0.82
C LYS A 223 9.19 23.52 0.84
N VAL A 224 8.78 22.28 0.67
CA VAL A 224 9.68 21.12 0.60
C VAL A 224 9.50 20.42 -0.74
N ASN A 225 10.61 20.20 -1.44
CA ASN A 225 10.66 19.36 -2.62
C ASN A 225 11.31 18.02 -2.24
N ALA A 226 10.64 16.93 -2.58
CA ALA A 226 11.20 15.60 -2.45
C ALA A 226 11.25 14.92 -3.82
N SER A 227 12.26 14.09 -4.03
CA SER A 227 12.37 13.30 -5.25
C SER A 227 12.89 11.92 -4.89
N PHE A 228 12.25 10.88 -5.45
CA PHE A 228 12.52 9.47 -5.20
C PHE A 228 12.89 8.80 -6.51
N GLU A 229 14.10 8.26 -6.63
CA GLU A 229 14.54 7.63 -7.87
C GLU A 229 13.72 6.38 -8.18
N LEU A 230 13.01 6.38 -9.29
CA LEU A 230 12.25 5.25 -9.82
C LEU A 230 13.18 4.36 -10.65
N LYS A 231 13.79 3.36 -10.03
CA LYS A 231 14.70 2.44 -10.72
C LYS A 231 14.18 1.02 -10.68
N PRO A 232 13.89 0.41 -11.85
CA PRO A 232 13.52 -1.01 -11.90
C PRO A 232 14.61 -1.89 -11.32
N ARG A 233 14.20 -2.95 -10.62
CA ARG A 233 15.12 -3.94 -10.06
C ARG A 233 14.53 -5.33 -10.07
N PHE A 234 15.38 -6.32 -10.21
CA PHE A 234 15.00 -7.71 -9.96
C PHE A 234 14.98 -7.98 -8.45
N VAL A 235 13.96 -8.68 -8.00
CA VAL A 235 13.85 -9.15 -6.63
C VAL A 235 13.85 -10.68 -6.66
N ALA A 236 14.91 -11.29 -6.14
CA ALA A 236 14.96 -12.73 -5.97
C ALA A 236 14.16 -13.14 -4.72
N TYR A 237 13.25 -14.08 -4.88
CA TYR A 237 12.54 -14.69 -3.77
C TYR A 237 13.45 -15.71 -3.05
N LYS A 238 13.49 -15.66 -1.74
CA LYS A 238 14.14 -16.74 -0.97
C LYS A 238 13.23 -17.97 -1.02
N GLN A 239 13.49 -18.88 -1.95
CA GLN A 239 12.87 -20.20 -1.89
C GLN A 239 13.26 -20.85 -0.56
N CYS A 240 12.29 -21.22 0.26
CA CYS A 240 12.52 -22.21 1.30
C CYS A 240 12.92 -23.49 0.58
N ARG A 241 14.20 -23.82 0.57
CA ARG A 241 14.63 -25.16 0.23
C ARG A 241 14.07 -26.05 1.33
N HIS A 242 13.01 -26.77 1.01
CA HIS A 242 12.63 -27.92 1.83
C HIS A 242 13.81 -28.89 1.80
N LYS A 243 14.49 -29.05 2.96
CA LYS A 243 15.38 -30.14 3.20
C LYS A 243 14.55 -31.34 3.63
#